data_150f3e5ea1a63892f534a48cd55d4152
#
_entry.id   150f3e5ea1a63892f534a48cd55d4152
#
_cell.length_a   1.000
_cell.length_b   1.000
_cell.length_c   1.000
_cell.angle_alpha   90.00
_cell.angle_beta   90.00
_cell.angle_gamma   90.00
#
_symmetry.space_group_name_H-M   'P 1'
#
loop_
_entity.id
_entity.type
_entity.pdbx_description
1 polymer ?
#
loop_
_entity_poly.entity_id
_entity_poly.type
_entity_poly.pdbx_seq_one_letter_code
_entity_poly.pdbx_strand_id
1 'polypeptide(L)'
;MSDIRNYTFKNGSAVAAGAAPEVLQLGFGGGDLSGTETSATGCFALTLETGAAATVYVLQDEPGASVMDADFEVTLAEGASLRMVFVALGGAQISNRMRIRLAGRHAECTLGGLYLPRGEQQMSFDIRLSHDVPECYSSQLFKGILRDRARSRFDGLIYVAPDAQKTEAYQANHNLLLSTEAQATAKPQLEIYADDVKCSHGATVGRLNEEELFYMRSRGITELEAARLQQMAFVGEVLALIPDPALRDSLTARVLARL
;
A
#
# COMPACT_ATOMS: atom_id res chain seq x y z
N MET A 1 -17.13 17.66 -9.87
CA MET A 1 -17.21 16.98 -8.56
C MET A 1 -17.16 15.51 -8.89
N SER A 2 -16.10 14.81 -8.49
CA SER A 2 -16.05 13.35 -8.62
C SER A 2 -17.07 12.75 -7.66
N ASP A 3 -17.93 11.84 -8.15
CA ASP A 3 -18.90 11.17 -7.30
C ASP A 3 -18.15 10.36 -6.23
N ILE A 4 -18.56 10.52 -4.96
CA ILE A 4 -17.98 9.75 -3.86
C ILE A 4 -18.60 8.36 -3.89
N ARG A 5 -17.76 7.33 -4.00
CA ARG A 5 -18.19 5.94 -3.94
C ARG A 5 -18.13 5.45 -2.50
N ASN A 6 -19.28 5.10 -1.96
CA ASN A 6 -19.43 4.71 -0.57
C ASN A 6 -19.54 3.18 -0.46
N TYR A 7 -18.72 2.60 0.40
CA TYR A 7 -18.73 1.17 0.73
C TYR A 7 -18.89 0.99 2.24
N THR A 8 -19.91 0.23 2.65
CA THR A 8 -20.12 -0.12 4.06
C THR A 8 -20.01 -1.63 4.21
N PHE A 9 -19.16 -2.09 5.10
CA PHE A 9 -18.93 -3.50 5.41
C PHE A 9 -19.63 -3.85 6.72
N LYS A 10 -20.51 -4.88 6.70
CA LYS A 10 -21.27 -5.39 7.85
C LYS A 10 -21.05 -6.89 7.98
N ASN A 11 -20.68 -7.38 9.18
CA ASN A 11 -20.61 -8.81 9.49
C ASN A 11 -19.87 -9.63 8.41
N GLY A 12 -18.74 -9.15 7.92
CA GLY A 12 -17.95 -9.80 6.90
C GLY A 12 -18.47 -9.67 5.46
N SER A 13 -19.53 -8.92 5.24
CA SER A 13 -20.07 -8.65 3.90
C SER A 13 -20.07 -7.16 3.61
N ALA A 14 -19.59 -6.76 2.45
CA ALA A 14 -19.71 -5.38 2.01
C ALA A 14 -21.16 -5.09 1.59
N VAL A 15 -21.73 -4.04 2.14
CA VAL A 15 -23.06 -3.55 1.75
C VAL A 15 -22.83 -2.22 1.02
N ALA A 16 -22.47 -2.32 -0.25
CA ALA A 16 -22.71 -1.23 -1.19
C ALA A 16 -24.17 -1.33 -1.66
N ALA A 17 -24.70 -0.30 -2.25
CA ALA A 17 -25.97 -0.40 -2.97
C ALA A 17 -25.83 -1.43 -4.12
N GLY A 18 -25.91 -2.73 -3.77
CA GLY A 18 -25.61 -3.89 -4.61
C GLY A 18 -24.49 -4.70 -3.97
N ALA A 19 -24.76 -5.90 -3.49
CA ALA A 19 -23.90 -6.78 -2.72
C ALA A 19 -22.41 -6.69 -3.12
N ALA A 20 -21.58 -6.12 -2.25
CA ALA A 20 -20.14 -6.11 -2.45
C ALA A 20 -19.50 -7.30 -1.71
N PRO A 21 -18.50 -7.96 -2.27
CA PRO A 21 -17.82 -9.10 -1.66
C PRO A 21 -16.96 -8.66 -0.47
N GLU A 22 -16.58 -9.60 0.40
CA GLU A 22 -15.57 -9.41 1.45
C GLU A 22 -14.22 -8.87 0.90
N VAL A 23 -14.02 -9.01 -0.40
CA VAL A 23 -12.87 -8.55 -1.16
C VAL A 23 -13.32 -7.54 -2.20
N LEU A 24 -12.86 -6.30 -2.07
CA LEU A 24 -13.05 -5.23 -3.03
C LEU A 24 -11.78 -5.06 -3.87
N GLN A 25 -11.91 -5.21 -5.18
CA GLN A 25 -10.83 -4.93 -6.11
C GLN A 25 -11.13 -3.63 -6.85
N LEU A 26 -10.24 -2.66 -6.72
CA LEU A 26 -10.29 -1.39 -7.44
C LEU A 26 -9.19 -1.44 -8.51
N GLY A 27 -9.57 -1.52 -9.77
CA GLY A 27 -8.64 -1.45 -10.89
C GLY A 27 -8.69 -0.06 -11.52
N PHE A 28 -7.50 0.45 -11.80
CA PHE A 28 -7.29 1.66 -12.57
C PHE A 28 -6.46 1.22 -13.78
N GLY A 29 -7.09 1.25 -14.99
CA GLY A 29 -6.43 0.84 -16.23
C GLY A 29 -6.80 -0.53 -16.78
N GLY A 30 -6.52 -0.72 -18.04
CA GLY A 30 -7.00 -1.79 -18.91
C GLY A 30 -6.44 -3.19 -18.64
N GLY A 31 -6.75 -3.78 -17.50
CA GLY A 31 -6.46 -5.16 -17.18
C GLY A 31 -7.73 -5.90 -16.77
N ASP A 32 -7.99 -7.02 -17.42
CA ASP A 32 -9.15 -7.88 -17.18
C ASP A 32 -9.06 -8.55 -15.78
N LEU A 33 -9.51 -7.80 -14.77
CA LEU A 33 -9.89 -8.36 -13.49
C LEU A 33 -11.42 -8.38 -13.47
N SER A 34 -12.02 -9.53 -13.75
CA SER A 34 -13.46 -9.69 -13.77
C SER A 34 -14.06 -9.28 -12.43
N GLY A 35 -14.94 -8.27 -12.43
CA GLY A 35 -15.51 -7.68 -11.24
C GLY A 35 -14.77 -6.46 -10.69
N THR A 36 -13.83 -5.90 -11.45
CA THR A 36 -13.02 -4.77 -11.07
C THR A 36 -13.61 -3.46 -11.57
N GLU A 37 -13.67 -2.47 -10.71
CA GLU A 37 -14.00 -1.10 -11.11
C GLU A 37 -12.74 -0.40 -11.61
N THR A 38 -12.76 0.08 -12.86
CA THR A 38 -11.65 0.84 -13.46
C THR A 38 -11.98 2.32 -13.49
N SER A 39 -11.12 3.16 -12.88
CA SER A 39 -11.25 4.62 -12.91
C SER A 39 -9.87 5.26 -12.83
N ALA A 40 -9.66 6.32 -13.58
CA ALA A 40 -8.42 7.11 -13.51
C ALA A 40 -8.41 8.08 -12.32
N THR A 41 -9.58 8.46 -11.78
CA THR A 41 -9.73 9.34 -10.63
C THR A 41 -10.93 8.90 -9.80
N GLY A 42 -10.80 8.87 -8.46
CA GLY A 42 -11.90 8.46 -7.61
C GLY A 42 -11.77 8.89 -6.16
N CYS A 43 -12.93 9.13 -5.53
CA CYS A 43 -13.05 9.30 -4.09
C CYS A 43 -13.82 8.10 -3.54
N PHE A 44 -13.26 7.46 -2.52
CA PHE A 44 -13.78 6.24 -1.92
C PHE A 44 -13.97 6.43 -0.43
N ALA A 45 -15.19 6.18 0.06
CA ALA A 45 -15.47 6.15 1.49
C ALA A 45 -15.77 4.72 1.92
N LEU A 46 -14.96 4.20 2.83
CA LEU A 46 -15.09 2.84 3.36
C LEU A 46 -15.44 2.92 4.84
N THR A 47 -16.55 2.30 5.23
CA THR A 47 -16.95 2.19 6.63
C THR A 47 -17.05 0.72 6.99
N LEU A 48 -16.25 0.30 7.97
CA LEU A 48 -16.30 -1.04 8.52
C LEU A 48 -17.05 -0.98 9.85
N GLU A 49 -18.21 -1.63 9.91
CA GLU A 49 -19.02 -1.72 11.14
C GLU A 49 -18.38 -2.70 12.15
N THR A 50 -18.90 -2.72 13.35
CA THR A 50 -18.41 -3.58 14.43
C THR A 50 -18.20 -5.03 13.99
N GLY A 51 -17.00 -5.54 14.19
CA GLY A 51 -16.58 -6.89 13.84
C GLY A 51 -16.47 -7.19 12.35
N ALA A 52 -16.66 -6.19 11.47
CA ALA A 52 -16.54 -6.39 10.04
C ALA A 52 -15.08 -6.57 9.61
N ALA A 53 -14.84 -7.43 8.64
CA ALA A 53 -13.54 -7.61 8.01
C ALA A 53 -13.61 -7.31 6.52
N ALA A 54 -12.60 -6.59 5.99
CA ALA A 54 -12.52 -6.31 4.57
C ALA A 54 -11.09 -6.42 4.04
N THR A 55 -10.97 -6.89 2.81
CA THR A 55 -9.72 -6.86 2.05
C THR A 55 -9.93 -6.05 0.78
N VAL A 56 -9.09 -5.02 0.57
CA VAL A 56 -9.18 -4.13 -0.57
C VAL A 56 -7.87 -4.19 -1.36
N TYR A 57 -7.97 -4.46 -2.65
CA TYR A 57 -6.82 -4.42 -3.56
C TYR A 57 -6.98 -3.25 -4.52
N VAL A 58 -5.94 -2.44 -4.63
CA VAL A 58 -5.90 -1.28 -5.53
C VAL A 58 -4.80 -1.50 -6.55
N LEU A 59 -5.19 -1.85 -7.78
CA LEU A 59 -4.25 -2.04 -8.90
C LEU A 59 -4.25 -0.79 -9.77
N GLN A 60 -3.07 -0.20 -9.94
CA GLN A 60 -2.84 1.01 -10.73
C GLN A 60 -1.81 0.67 -11.82
N ASP A 61 -2.28 0.32 -13.01
CA ASP A 61 -1.45 -0.08 -14.15
C ASP A 61 -1.92 0.61 -15.44
N GLU A 62 -2.00 1.94 -15.37
CA GLU A 62 -2.44 2.79 -16.48
C GLU A 62 -1.37 2.95 -17.56
N PRO A 63 -1.77 3.27 -18.81
CA PRO A 63 -0.84 3.69 -19.85
C PRO A 63 0.03 4.88 -19.46
N GLY A 64 1.23 4.97 -20.01
CA GLY A 64 2.30 5.86 -19.57
C GLY A 64 1.99 7.37 -19.49
N ALA A 65 0.94 7.88 -20.14
CA ALA A 65 0.55 9.30 -20.11
C ALA A 65 -0.55 9.62 -19.09
N SER A 66 -1.12 8.60 -18.42
CA SER A 66 -2.27 8.78 -17.53
C SER A 66 -1.90 9.41 -16.20
N VAL A 67 -2.79 10.26 -15.71
CA VAL A 67 -2.74 10.82 -14.36
C VAL A 67 -3.87 10.18 -13.53
N MET A 68 -3.52 9.70 -12.35
CA MET A 68 -4.42 9.01 -11.45
C MET A 68 -4.39 9.63 -10.07
N ASP A 69 -5.58 10.00 -9.57
CA ASP A 69 -5.78 10.50 -8.22
C ASP A 69 -6.81 9.64 -7.49
N ALA A 70 -6.45 9.07 -6.37
CA ALA A 70 -7.35 8.28 -5.54
C ALA A 70 -7.35 8.79 -4.10
N ASP A 71 -8.54 9.15 -3.61
CA ASP A 71 -8.78 9.59 -2.25
C ASP A 71 -9.58 8.52 -1.49
N PHE A 72 -9.07 8.12 -0.33
CA PHE A 72 -9.72 7.13 0.53
C PHE A 72 -9.99 7.74 1.91
N GLU A 73 -11.27 7.77 2.29
CA GLU A 73 -11.72 8.07 3.65
C GLU A 73 -12.21 6.75 4.28
N VAL A 74 -11.57 6.32 5.36
CA VAL A 74 -11.81 5.00 5.95
C VAL A 74 -12.11 5.13 7.43
N THR A 75 -13.17 4.47 7.91
CA THR A 75 -13.50 4.41 9.33
C THR A 75 -13.73 2.97 9.77
N LEU A 76 -13.03 2.56 10.83
CA LEU A 76 -13.15 1.24 11.43
C LEU A 76 -13.83 1.35 12.80
N ALA A 77 -14.95 0.64 12.96
CA ALA A 77 -15.64 0.50 14.25
C ALA A 77 -14.98 -0.60 15.11
N GLU A 78 -15.58 -0.91 16.24
CA GLU A 78 -15.04 -1.86 17.22
C GLU A 78 -14.82 -3.25 16.62
N GLY A 79 -13.61 -3.81 16.81
CA GLY A 79 -13.21 -5.11 16.31
C GLY A 79 -13.18 -5.24 14.78
N ALA A 80 -13.31 -4.12 14.05
CA ALA A 80 -13.24 -4.15 12.59
C ALA A 80 -11.79 -4.35 12.12
N SER A 81 -11.62 -5.11 11.02
CA SER A 81 -10.31 -5.41 10.44
C SER A 81 -10.26 -5.05 8.96
N LEU A 82 -9.31 -4.18 8.58
CA LEU A 82 -9.07 -3.82 7.19
C LEU A 82 -7.67 -4.28 6.76
N ARG A 83 -7.61 -4.95 5.62
CA ARG A 83 -6.37 -5.11 4.86
C ARG A 83 -6.51 -4.40 3.51
N MET A 84 -5.57 -3.50 3.21
CA MET A 84 -5.58 -2.77 1.95
C MET A 84 -4.21 -2.84 1.28
N VAL A 85 -4.15 -3.30 0.03
CA VAL A 85 -2.89 -3.50 -0.70
C VAL A 85 -2.93 -2.76 -2.02
N PHE A 86 -1.98 -1.85 -2.20
CA PHE A 86 -1.74 -1.10 -3.42
C PHE A 86 -0.65 -1.75 -4.26
N VAL A 87 -0.90 -1.89 -5.55
CA VAL A 87 0.11 -2.30 -6.54
C VAL A 87 0.10 -1.29 -7.69
N ALA A 88 1.07 -0.38 -7.69
CA ALA A 88 1.18 0.71 -8.66
C ALA A 88 2.32 0.42 -9.66
N LEU A 89 1.96 0.12 -10.88
CA LEU A 89 2.87 -0.31 -11.93
C LEU A 89 2.97 0.67 -13.11
N GLY A 90 1.94 1.47 -13.38
CA GLY A 90 1.84 2.33 -14.56
C GLY A 90 1.28 3.72 -14.24
N GLY A 91 1.12 4.55 -15.28
CA GLY A 91 0.69 5.95 -15.17
C GLY A 91 1.85 6.94 -15.13
N ALA A 92 1.67 8.15 -15.71
CA ALA A 92 2.68 9.22 -15.62
C ALA A 92 2.77 9.78 -14.21
N GLN A 93 1.60 9.96 -13.58
CA GLN A 93 1.50 10.44 -12.21
C GLN A 93 0.41 9.65 -11.47
N ILE A 94 0.75 9.14 -10.29
CA ILE A 94 -0.17 8.46 -9.39
C ILE A 94 -0.11 9.15 -8.03
N SER A 95 -1.29 9.58 -7.54
CA SER A 95 -1.46 10.14 -6.20
C SER A 95 -2.49 9.33 -5.41
N ASN A 96 -2.08 8.80 -4.27
CA ASN A 96 -2.98 8.13 -3.33
C ASN A 96 -3.01 8.91 -2.02
N ARG A 97 -4.19 9.40 -1.64
CA ARG A 97 -4.43 10.06 -0.35
C ARG A 97 -5.33 9.18 0.50
N MET A 98 -4.92 8.91 1.72
CA MET A 98 -5.66 8.05 2.64
C MET A 98 -5.83 8.74 3.99
N ARG A 99 -7.07 8.82 4.44
CA ARG A 99 -7.44 9.21 5.82
C ARG A 99 -8.14 8.06 6.47
N ILE A 100 -7.51 7.47 7.47
CA ILE A 100 -7.96 6.24 8.12
C ILE A 100 -8.14 6.50 9.60
N ARG A 101 -9.30 6.16 10.12
CA ARG A 101 -9.64 6.31 11.53
C ARG A 101 -9.98 4.97 12.15
N LEU A 102 -9.22 4.59 13.19
CA LEU A 102 -9.57 3.48 14.07
C LEU A 102 -10.42 4.06 15.22
N ALA A 103 -11.74 4.06 14.99
CA ALA A 103 -12.72 4.73 15.87
C ALA A 103 -13.34 3.79 16.91
N GLY A 104 -13.13 2.48 16.79
CA GLY A 104 -13.59 1.48 17.75
C GLY A 104 -12.43 0.68 18.33
N ARG A 105 -12.56 0.22 19.58
CA ARG A 105 -11.53 -0.62 20.26
C ARG A 105 -11.29 -1.89 19.47
N HIS A 106 -10.07 -2.41 19.55
CA HIS A 106 -9.64 -3.63 18.82
C HIS A 106 -9.76 -3.54 17.31
N ALA A 107 -9.84 -2.32 16.75
CA ALA A 107 -9.79 -2.14 15.31
C ALA A 107 -8.38 -2.40 14.78
N GLU A 108 -8.30 -3.08 13.63
CA GLU A 108 -7.04 -3.48 13.01
C GLU A 108 -6.95 -2.95 11.58
N CYS A 109 -5.80 -2.37 11.22
CA CYS A 109 -5.55 -1.87 9.88
C CYS A 109 -4.18 -2.33 9.36
N THR A 110 -4.16 -3.10 8.27
CA THR A 110 -2.94 -3.48 7.57
C THR A 110 -2.91 -2.84 6.19
N LEU A 111 -1.89 -2.01 5.94
CA LEU A 111 -1.66 -1.38 4.65
C LEU A 111 -0.40 -1.92 3.99
N GLY A 112 -0.51 -2.33 2.73
CA GLY A 112 0.61 -2.68 1.87
C GLY A 112 0.68 -1.76 0.67
N GLY A 113 1.88 -1.38 0.24
CA GLY A 113 2.06 -0.61 -0.99
C GLY A 113 3.30 -1.07 -1.74
N LEU A 114 3.11 -1.48 -2.99
CA LEU A 114 4.18 -1.78 -3.92
C LEU A 114 4.09 -0.82 -5.10
N TYR A 115 5.19 -0.16 -5.45
CA TYR A 115 5.25 0.75 -6.58
C TYR A 115 6.58 0.64 -7.34
N LEU A 116 6.46 0.60 -8.67
CA LEU A 116 7.59 0.36 -9.58
C LEU A 116 7.69 1.45 -10.67
N PRO A 117 7.88 2.73 -10.30
CA PRO A 117 7.97 3.80 -11.28
C PRO A 117 9.29 3.74 -12.07
N ARG A 118 9.19 4.07 -13.37
CA ARG A 118 10.30 4.12 -14.31
C ARG A 118 10.18 5.33 -15.25
N GLY A 119 11.22 5.64 -16.00
CA GLY A 119 11.22 6.82 -16.87
C GLY A 119 11.11 8.10 -16.06
N GLU A 120 10.08 8.88 -16.29
CA GLU A 120 9.75 10.12 -15.56
C GLU A 120 8.52 10.00 -14.66
N GLN A 121 8.04 8.78 -14.42
CA GLN A 121 6.84 8.51 -13.63
C GLN A 121 6.99 9.03 -12.20
N GLN A 122 5.87 9.52 -11.64
CA GLN A 122 5.79 10.03 -10.28
C GLN A 122 4.70 9.29 -9.51
N MET A 123 5.05 8.76 -8.34
CA MET A 123 4.11 8.04 -7.48
C MET A 123 4.14 8.58 -6.07
N SER A 124 2.97 8.91 -5.52
CA SER A 124 2.85 9.46 -4.18
C SER A 124 1.81 8.73 -3.33
N PHE A 125 2.14 8.61 -2.04
CA PHE A 125 1.26 8.13 -0.99
C PHE A 125 1.27 9.15 0.15
N ASP A 126 0.12 9.75 0.44
CA ASP A 126 -0.13 10.62 1.59
C ASP A 126 -1.10 9.88 2.53
N ILE A 127 -0.62 9.46 3.69
CA ILE A 127 -1.37 8.61 4.61
C ILE A 127 -1.49 9.33 5.95
N ARG A 128 -2.73 9.50 6.41
CA ARG A 128 -3.06 9.97 7.76
C ARG A 128 -3.88 8.89 8.43
N LEU A 129 -3.28 8.21 9.41
CA LEU A 129 -3.93 7.16 10.17
C LEU A 129 -4.03 7.58 11.64
N SER A 130 -5.25 7.57 12.19
CA SER A 130 -5.48 7.91 13.59
C SER A 130 -5.97 6.72 14.40
N HIS A 131 -5.37 6.54 15.57
CA HIS A 131 -5.85 5.68 16.65
C HIS A 131 -6.60 6.58 17.63
N ASP A 132 -7.92 6.62 17.51
CA ASP A 132 -8.77 7.52 18.31
C ASP A 132 -9.12 6.89 19.66
N VAL A 133 -8.99 5.56 19.82
CA VAL A 133 -9.40 4.77 20.98
C VAL A 133 -8.35 3.70 21.33
N PRO A 134 -8.39 3.12 22.56
CA PRO A 134 -7.41 2.12 23.01
C PRO A 134 -7.42 0.80 22.24
N GLU A 135 -6.33 0.03 22.41
CA GLU A 135 -6.20 -1.38 22.01
C GLU A 135 -6.35 -1.61 20.51
N CYS A 136 -5.97 -0.64 19.69
CA CYS A 136 -6.00 -0.74 18.24
C CYS A 136 -4.62 -1.12 17.67
N TYR A 137 -4.64 -1.77 16.52
CA TYR A 137 -3.45 -2.18 15.80
C TYR A 137 -3.37 -1.57 14.41
N SER A 138 -2.20 -1.08 14.01
CA SER A 138 -1.94 -0.75 12.61
C SER A 138 -0.54 -1.15 12.15
N SER A 139 -0.45 -1.63 10.91
CA SER A 139 0.82 -1.94 10.25
C SER A 139 0.81 -1.43 8.82
N GLN A 140 1.86 -0.71 8.45
CA GLN A 140 2.02 -0.12 7.12
C GLN A 140 3.38 -0.55 6.55
N LEU A 141 3.37 -1.22 5.39
CA LEU A 141 4.57 -1.62 4.67
C LEU A 141 4.52 -1.15 3.23
N PHE A 142 5.34 -0.18 2.88
CA PHE A 142 5.43 0.38 1.54
C PHE A 142 6.82 0.14 0.96
N LYS A 143 6.88 -0.43 -0.25
CA LYS A 143 8.14 -0.73 -0.94
C LYS A 143 8.14 -0.21 -2.36
N GLY A 144 9.18 0.54 -2.72
CA GLY A 144 9.37 1.10 -4.05
C GLY A 144 10.65 0.62 -4.72
N ILE A 145 10.59 0.34 -6.02
CA ILE A 145 11.78 0.16 -6.86
C ILE A 145 11.73 1.20 -7.96
N LEU A 146 12.70 2.10 -7.98
CA LEU A 146 12.72 3.25 -8.89
C LEU A 146 13.84 3.12 -9.92
N ARG A 147 13.52 3.40 -11.19
CA ARG A 147 14.46 3.39 -12.31
C ARG A 147 14.45 4.73 -13.04
N ASP A 148 15.49 4.97 -13.83
CA ASP A 148 15.66 6.13 -14.68
C ASP A 148 15.60 7.44 -13.87
N ARG A 149 14.68 8.37 -14.21
CA ARG A 149 14.41 9.63 -13.52
C ARG A 149 13.11 9.61 -12.70
N ALA A 150 12.60 8.41 -12.42
CA ALA A 150 11.37 8.23 -11.67
C ALA A 150 11.45 8.83 -10.27
N ARG A 151 10.30 9.26 -9.75
CA ARG A 151 10.19 9.87 -8.43
C ARG A 151 9.10 9.20 -7.60
N SER A 152 9.38 9.03 -6.32
CA SER A 152 8.35 8.64 -5.35
C SER A 152 8.33 9.56 -4.15
N ARG A 153 7.14 9.73 -3.58
CA ARG A 153 6.94 10.42 -2.31
C ARG A 153 6.04 9.60 -1.41
N PHE A 154 6.51 9.32 -0.22
CA PHE A 154 5.75 8.76 0.88
C PHE A 154 5.70 9.79 2.01
N ASP A 155 4.49 10.22 2.39
CA ASP A 155 4.24 11.10 3.53
C ASP A 155 3.21 10.41 4.42
N GLY A 156 3.68 9.83 5.54
CA GLY A 156 2.87 9.01 6.42
C GLY A 156 2.85 9.57 7.83
N LEU A 157 1.65 9.90 8.34
CA LEU A 157 1.44 10.28 9.73
C LEU A 157 0.61 9.21 10.43
N ILE A 158 1.10 8.74 11.57
CA ILE A 158 0.31 8.01 12.56
C ILE A 158 0.06 8.95 13.74
N TYR A 159 -1.21 9.16 14.04
CA TYR A 159 -1.65 9.92 15.21
C TYR A 159 -2.22 8.96 16.26
N VAL A 160 -1.79 9.08 17.50
CA VAL A 160 -2.32 8.31 18.64
C VAL A 160 -2.89 9.28 19.67
N ALA A 161 -4.19 9.22 19.88
CA ALA A 161 -4.91 10.10 20.79
C ALA A 161 -4.49 9.89 22.27
N PRO A 162 -4.68 10.88 23.16
CA PRO A 162 -4.25 10.79 24.57
C PRO A 162 -4.76 9.56 25.31
N ASP A 163 -6.00 9.16 25.05
CA ASP A 163 -6.62 8.01 25.72
C ASP A 163 -6.46 6.68 24.93
N ALA A 164 -5.78 6.70 23.80
CA ALA A 164 -5.58 5.51 22.97
C ALA A 164 -4.45 4.60 23.49
N GLN A 165 -4.56 4.20 24.75
CA GLN A 165 -3.60 3.32 25.41
C GLN A 165 -3.56 1.92 24.80
N LYS A 166 -2.43 1.21 24.93
CA LYS A 166 -2.17 -0.12 24.36
C LYS A 166 -2.30 -0.19 22.85
N THR A 167 -2.10 0.94 22.19
CA THR A 167 -1.97 1.00 20.74
C THR A 167 -0.67 0.34 20.30
N GLU A 168 -0.75 -0.48 19.23
CA GLU A 168 0.41 -0.96 18.50
C GLU A 168 0.38 -0.42 17.07
N ALA A 169 1.37 0.38 16.69
CA ALA A 169 1.39 1.05 15.39
C ALA A 169 2.78 1.01 14.73
N TYR A 170 2.84 0.45 13.55
CA TYR A 170 4.09 0.24 12.81
C TYR A 170 4.00 0.84 11.42
N GLN A 171 5.02 1.59 11.00
CA GLN A 171 5.10 2.16 9.67
C GLN A 171 6.49 1.96 9.07
N ALA A 172 6.56 1.35 7.89
CA ALA A 172 7.80 1.15 7.17
C ALA A 172 7.67 1.57 5.70
N ASN A 173 8.65 2.34 5.22
CA ASN A 173 8.79 2.68 3.80
C ASN A 173 10.21 2.41 3.33
N HIS A 174 10.38 1.48 2.40
CA HIS A 174 11.68 1.08 1.87
C HIS A 174 11.74 1.31 0.37
N ASN A 175 12.83 1.89 -0.12
CA ASN A 175 13.01 2.17 -1.53
C ASN A 175 14.36 1.66 -2.03
N LEU A 176 14.36 1.03 -3.19
CA LEU A 176 15.55 0.69 -3.96
C LEU A 176 15.66 1.63 -5.17
N LEU A 177 16.77 2.32 -5.28
CA LEU A 177 17.10 3.15 -6.44
C LEU A 177 18.03 2.37 -7.36
N LEU A 178 17.57 2.06 -8.56
CA LEU A 178 18.33 1.34 -9.57
C LEU A 178 19.02 2.28 -10.57
N SER A 179 18.79 3.58 -10.46
CA SER A 179 19.42 4.61 -11.29
C SER A 179 19.87 5.78 -10.43
N THR A 180 20.90 6.50 -10.87
CA THR A 180 21.47 7.65 -10.14
C THR A 180 20.55 8.86 -10.13
N GLU A 181 19.66 8.99 -11.12
CA GLU A 181 18.72 10.09 -11.26
C GLU A 181 17.36 9.81 -10.60
N ALA A 182 17.10 8.55 -10.19
CA ALA A 182 15.89 8.18 -9.47
C ALA A 182 15.88 8.82 -8.06
N GLN A 183 14.71 9.27 -7.60
CA GLN A 183 14.56 9.96 -6.34
C GLN A 183 13.39 9.41 -5.53
N ALA A 184 13.64 9.05 -4.29
CA ALA A 184 12.61 8.67 -3.33
C ALA A 184 12.65 9.61 -2.12
N THR A 185 11.47 10.18 -1.78
CA THR A 185 11.29 10.97 -0.56
C THR A 185 10.39 10.20 0.39
N ALA A 186 10.90 9.89 1.58
CA ALA A 186 10.15 9.21 2.63
C ALA A 186 10.09 10.10 3.87
N LYS A 187 8.87 10.38 4.32
CA LYS A 187 8.60 11.23 5.49
C LYS A 187 7.61 10.52 6.43
N PRO A 188 8.04 9.48 7.15
CA PRO A 188 7.22 8.89 8.18
C PRO A 188 7.21 9.77 9.42
N GLN A 189 6.04 9.92 10.06
CA GLN A 189 5.83 10.76 11.23
C GLN A 189 4.95 10.03 12.25
N LEU A 190 5.27 10.23 13.55
CA LEU A 190 4.48 9.77 14.68
C LEU A 190 4.11 10.96 15.55
N GLU A 191 2.84 11.12 15.83
CA GLU A 191 2.30 12.06 16.84
C GLU A 191 1.60 11.22 17.91
N ILE A 192 2.28 11.01 19.03
CA ILE A 192 1.84 10.09 20.09
C ILE A 192 1.55 10.88 21.35
N TYR A 193 0.32 10.79 21.81
CA TYR A 193 -0.15 11.47 23.03
C TYR A 193 -0.59 10.51 24.13
N ALA A 194 -0.42 9.19 23.95
CA ALA A 194 -0.63 8.15 24.97
C ALA A 194 0.70 7.57 25.45
N ASP A 195 0.75 7.09 26.69
CA ASP A 195 2.00 6.66 27.33
C ASP A 195 2.28 5.15 27.18
N ASP A 196 1.24 4.31 27.27
CA ASP A 196 1.36 2.84 27.18
C ASP A 196 1.08 2.36 25.75
N VAL A 197 2.06 2.52 24.87
CA VAL A 197 1.95 2.17 23.45
C VAL A 197 3.22 1.52 22.90
N LYS A 198 3.09 0.80 21.80
CA LYS A 198 4.21 0.27 21.01
C LYS A 198 4.13 0.84 19.59
N CYS A 199 4.88 1.90 19.35
CA CYS A 199 4.86 2.58 18.06
C CYS A 199 6.28 2.69 17.50
N SER A 200 6.42 2.40 16.22
CA SER A 200 7.68 2.61 15.52
C SER A 200 7.46 2.99 14.06
N HIS A 201 8.40 3.73 13.52
CA HIS A 201 8.48 3.97 12.10
C HIS A 201 9.92 3.78 11.58
N GLY A 202 10.02 3.48 10.28
CA GLY A 202 11.30 3.34 9.60
C GLY A 202 11.20 3.71 8.13
N ALA A 203 12.26 4.33 7.61
CA ALA A 203 12.39 4.57 6.19
C ALA A 203 13.81 4.27 5.73
N THR A 204 13.92 3.64 4.56
CA THR A 204 15.22 3.42 3.91
C THR A 204 15.14 3.80 2.44
N VAL A 205 16.22 4.40 1.96
CA VAL A 205 16.47 4.62 0.54
C VAL A 205 17.87 4.07 0.25
N GLY A 206 17.93 3.02 -0.53
CA GLY A 206 19.17 2.28 -0.79
C GLY A 206 19.28 1.78 -2.22
N ARG A 207 20.26 0.92 -2.44
CA ARG A 207 20.51 0.22 -3.69
C ARG A 207 20.54 -1.28 -3.43
N LEU A 208 20.65 -2.07 -4.49
CA LEU A 208 20.89 -3.52 -4.37
C LEU A 208 22.18 -3.78 -3.58
N ASN A 209 22.18 -4.87 -2.82
CA ASN A 209 23.34 -5.25 -2.04
C ASN A 209 24.43 -5.83 -2.96
N GLU A 210 25.54 -5.11 -3.11
CA GLU A 210 26.64 -5.50 -3.99
C GLU A 210 27.36 -6.76 -3.52
N GLU A 211 27.45 -7.01 -2.20
CA GLU A 211 28.08 -8.22 -1.67
C GLU A 211 27.24 -9.46 -2.00
N GLU A 212 25.93 -9.36 -1.88
CA GLU A 212 25.01 -10.43 -2.25
C GLU A 212 25.02 -10.67 -3.77
N LEU A 213 25.06 -9.61 -4.57
CA LEU A 213 25.22 -9.72 -6.03
C LEU A 213 26.52 -10.43 -6.39
N PHE A 214 27.63 -10.05 -5.77
CA PHE A 214 28.92 -10.67 -5.97
C PHE A 214 28.90 -12.16 -5.58
N TYR A 215 28.29 -12.48 -4.44
CA TYR A 215 28.17 -13.87 -3.98
C TYR A 215 27.37 -14.72 -4.98
N MET A 216 26.22 -14.25 -5.42
CA MET A 216 25.39 -14.96 -6.40
C MET A 216 26.13 -15.16 -7.74
N ARG A 217 26.86 -14.13 -8.22
CA ARG A 217 27.69 -14.22 -9.43
C ARG A 217 28.83 -15.24 -9.29
N SER A 218 29.45 -15.32 -8.13
CA SER A 218 30.49 -16.31 -7.85
C SER A 218 29.98 -17.75 -7.88
N ARG A 219 28.67 -17.95 -7.78
CA ARG A 219 27.95 -19.23 -7.90
C ARG A 219 27.37 -19.49 -9.29
N GLY A 220 27.70 -18.66 -10.28
CA GLY A 220 27.33 -18.84 -11.69
C GLY A 220 25.97 -18.23 -12.05
N ILE A 221 25.32 -17.46 -11.16
CA ILE A 221 24.13 -16.71 -11.48
C ILE A 221 24.56 -15.45 -12.25
N THR A 222 23.88 -15.13 -13.34
CA THR A 222 24.16 -13.90 -14.09
C THR A 222 23.85 -12.66 -13.27
N GLU A 223 24.50 -11.54 -13.58
CA GLU A 223 24.27 -10.28 -12.87
C GLU A 223 22.80 -9.84 -12.96
N LEU A 224 22.18 -10.00 -14.13
CA LEU A 224 20.79 -9.68 -14.35
C LEU A 224 19.86 -10.54 -13.48
N GLU A 225 20.09 -11.85 -13.44
CA GLU A 225 19.30 -12.78 -12.61
C GLU A 225 19.49 -12.51 -11.13
N ALA A 226 20.72 -12.25 -10.67
CA ALA A 226 21.01 -11.91 -9.27
C ALA A 226 20.29 -10.62 -8.85
N ALA A 227 20.31 -9.59 -9.70
CA ALA A 227 19.58 -8.34 -9.47
C ALA A 227 18.07 -8.58 -9.40
N ARG A 228 17.51 -9.41 -10.30
CA ARG A 228 16.08 -9.76 -10.28
C ARG A 228 15.70 -10.52 -9.02
N LEU A 229 16.54 -11.46 -8.57
CA LEU A 229 16.28 -12.21 -7.34
C LEU A 229 16.21 -11.29 -6.12
N GLN A 230 17.15 -10.34 -5.97
CA GLN A 230 17.08 -9.36 -4.88
C GLN A 230 15.84 -8.48 -4.96
N GLN A 231 15.50 -7.99 -6.16
CA GLN A 231 14.31 -7.19 -6.35
C GLN A 231 13.03 -7.98 -6.00
N MET A 232 12.95 -9.25 -6.41
CA MET A 232 11.82 -10.13 -6.07
C MET A 232 11.72 -10.40 -4.56
N ALA A 233 12.83 -10.67 -3.90
CA ALA A 233 12.85 -10.83 -2.45
C ALA A 233 12.35 -9.55 -1.75
N PHE A 234 12.79 -8.38 -2.23
CA PHE A 234 12.39 -7.09 -1.70
C PHE A 234 10.88 -6.83 -1.83
N VAL A 235 10.27 -7.07 -3.00
CA VAL A 235 8.84 -6.85 -3.22
C VAL A 235 7.95 -7.95 -2.64
N GLY A 236 8.51 -9.14 -2.46
CA GLY A 236 7.79 -10.33 -1.99
C GLY A 236 7.08 -10.15 -0.66
N GLU A 237 7.63 -9.34 0.25
CA GLU A 237 7.00 -9.05 1.54
C GLU A 237 5.65 -8.33 1.40
N VAL A 238 5.52 -7.40 0.44
CA VAL A 238 4.23 -6.74 0.19
C VAL A 238 3.27 -7.68 -0.53
N LEU A 239 3.76 -8.45 -1.49
CA LEU A 239 2.93 -9.45 -2.20
C LEU A 239 2.41 -10.54 -1.24
N ALA A 240 3.16 -10.88 -0.19
CA ALA A 240 2.72 -11.83 0.85
C ALA A 240 1.52 -11.32 1.68
N LEU A 241 1.25 -10.01 1.66
CA LEU A 241 0.04 -9.44 2.28
C LEU A 241 -1.24 -9.78 1.52
N ILE A 242 -1.14 -10.36 0.32
CA ILE A 242 -2.28 -10.79 -0.50
C ILE A 242 -2.61 -12.24 -0.16
N PRO A 243 -3.70 -12.52 0.58
CA PRO A 243 -4.04 -13.88 1.01
C PRO A 243 -4.52 -14.77 -0.13
N ASP A 244 -5.18 -14.22 -1.15
CA ASP A 244 -5.63 -14.96 -2.34
C ASP A 244 -4.43 -15.41 -3.19
N PRO A 245 -4.14 -16.73 -3.29
CA PRO A 245 -3.00 -17.22 -4.04
C PRO A 245 -3.10 -16.91 -5.55
N ALA A 246 -4.28 -17.01 -6.15
CA ALA A 246 -4.45 -16.79 -7.58
C ALA A 246 -4.20 -15.32 -7.96
N LEU A 247 -4.73 -14.39 -7.16
CA LEU A 247 -4.48 -12.97 -7.33
C LEU A 247 -3.00 -12.63 -7.07
N ARG A 248 -2.42 -13.18 -6.00
CA ARG A 248 -1.00 -12.97 -5.69
C ARG A 248 -0.10 -13.45 -6.83
N ASP A 249 -0.33 -14.63 -7.38
CA ASP A 249 0.45 -15.18 -8.49
C ASP A 249 0.31 -14.33 -9.76
N SER A 250 -0.91 -13.89 -10.06
CA SER A 250 -1.18 -12.97 -11.18
C SER A 250 -0.43 -11.64 -11.04
N LEU A 251 -0.50 -11.02 -9.85
CA LEU A 251 0.21 -9.77 -9.57
C LEU A 251 1.73 -9.96 -9.54
N THR A 252 2.21 -11.10 -9.03
CA THR A 252 3.63 -11.46 -9.06
C THR A 252 4.14 -11.53 -10.49
N ALA A 253 3.39 -12.15 -11.40
CA ALA A 253 3.76 -12.22 -12.83
C ALA A 253 3.84 -10.81 -13.47
N ARG A 254 2.89 -9.92 -13.16
CA ARG A 254 2.91 -8.51 -13.62
C ARG A 254 4.11 -7.74 -13.07
N VAL A 255 4.40 -7.91 -11.79
CA VAL A 255 5.58 -7.31 -11.13
C VAL A 255 6.86 -7.81 -11.79
N LEU A 256 7.00 -9.12 -11.99
CA LEU A 256 8.16 -9.73 -12.67
C LEU A 256 8.39 -9.18 -14.08
N ALA A 257 7.32 -8.89 -14.81
CA ALA A 257 7.41 -8.29 -16.15
C ALA A 257 7.90 -6.83 -16.11
N ARG A 258 7.89 -6.19 -14.96
CA ARG A 258 8.37 -4.81 -14.75
C ARG A 258 9.79 -4.75 -14.19
N LEU A 259 10.27 -5.79 -13.54
CA LEU A 259 11.65 -5.94 -13.04
C LEU A 259 12.61 -6.34 -14.15
#